data_9b4f98b43e4df411873971ec9aa4abe1
#
_entry.id   9b4f98b43e4df411873971ec9aa4abe1
#
_cell.length_a   1.000
_cell.length_b   1.000
_cell.length_c   1.000
_cell.angle_alpha   90.00
_cell.angle_beta   90.00
_cell.angle_gamma   90.00
#
_symmetry.space_group_name_H-M   'P 1'
#
loop_
_entity.id
_entity.type
_entity.pdbx_description
1 polymer ?
#
loop_
_entity_poly.entity_id
_entity_poly.type
_entity_poly.pdbx_seq_one_letter_code
_entity_poly.pdbx_strand_id
1 'polypeptide(L)'
;FVEHGDTAISGQTGVYDVTPYELASRLSYQLWQTAPDDALLSAAADGSLRDATTYNAQVARLLADPRARPALDEFFADWMKVEDLPALDAKNADATFKTFAGGDLPDAKLRQAMIDDIVGMLDYYTWTSPAGISSLLTSDLSFARDARLAKLYGVSAWSGTGAPPMLPAGQRPGLLTRALFLSTGTANTRPIMKGV
;
A
#
# COMPACT_ATOMS: atom_id res chain seq x y z
N PHE A 1 6.16 -4.51 23.05
CA PHE A 1 7.13 -5.55 22.74
C PHE A 1 8.53 -4.96 22.84
N VAL A 2 9.40 -5.55 23.67
CA VAL A 2 10.80 -5.10 23.86
C VAL A 2 11.72 -6.24 23.45
N GLU A 3 12.65 -5.97 22.54
CA GLU A 3 13.67 -6.90 22.10
C GLU A 3 14.96 -6.59 22.83
N HIS A 4 15.64 -7.62 23.33
CA HIS A 4 16.88 -7.48 24.05
C HIS A 4 18.09 -8.03 23.28
N GLY A 5 17.84 -8.98 22.37
CA GLY A 5 18.90 -9.76 21.74
C GLY A 5 19.65 -10.66 22.72
N ASP A 6 20.51 -11.51 22.22
CA ASP A 6 21.29 -12.45 23.05
C ASP A 6 22.81 -12.39 22.82
N THR A 7 23.22 -11.94 21.65
CA THR A 7 24.65 -11.97 21.27
C THR A 7 25.08 -10.56 20.78
N ALA A 8 26.08 -9.99 21.46
CA ALA A 8 26.61 -8.69 21.05
C ALA A 8 27.35 -8.80 19.70
N ILE A 9 27.08 -7.87 18.80
CA ILE A 9 27.75 -7.83 17.50
C ILE A 9 29.15 -7.23 17.67
N SER A 10 30.17 -8.00 17.25
CA SER A 10 31.56 -7.56 17.35
C SER A 10 31.80 -6.23 16.63
N GLY A 11 32.46 -5.32 17.35
CA GLY A 11 32.80 -3.98 16.81
C GLY A 11 31.65 -2.96 16.85
N GLN A 12 30.48 -3.31 17.38
CA GLN A 12 29.32 -2.41 17.51
C GLN A 12 28.86 -2.32 18.97
N THR A 13 29.04 -1.16 19.59
CA THR A 13 28.63 -0.97 21.00
C THR A 13 27.11 -0.85 21.10
N GLY A 14 26.48 -1.67 21.95
CA GLY A 14 25.03 -1.64 22.21
C GLY A 14 24.17 -2.27 21.11
N VAL A 15 24.78 -2.96 20.15
CA VAL A 15 24.05 -3.69 19.09
C VAL A 15 24.13 -5.19 19.38
N TYR A 16 22.99 -5.84 19.34
CA TYR A 16 22.84 -7.27 19.65
C TYR A 16 22.08 -7.98 18.53
N ASP A 17 22.43 -9.23 18.26
CA ASP A 17 21.62 -10.11 17.42
C ASP A 17 20.32 -10.43 18.13
N VAL A 18 19.23 -10.40 17.39
CA VAL A 18 17.92 -10.82 17.92
C VAL A 18 17.91 -12.32 18.20
N THR A 19 17.25 -12.71 19.27
CA THR A 19 17.04 -14.13 19.56
C THR A 19 16.16 -14.76 18.47
N PRO A 20 16.21 -16.10 18.27
CA PRO A 20 15.31 -16.78 17.33
C PRO A 20 13.83 -16.54 17.62
N TYR A 21 13.44 -16.44 18.89
CA TYR A 21 12.05 -16.14 19.27
C TYR A 21 11.64 -14.68 19.00
N GLU A 22 12.54 -13.74 19.18
CA GLU A 22 12.31 -12.34 18.78
C GLU A 22 12.19 -12.24 17.28
N LEU A 23 13.00 -12.98 16.51
CA LEU A 23 12.92 -13.03 15.05
C LEU A 23 11.60 -13.65 14.58
N ALA A 24 11.13 -14.73 15.20
CA ALA A 24 9.82 -15.32 14.93
C ALA A 24 8.70 -14.32 15.19
N SER A 25 8.77 -13.60 16.31
CA SER A 25 7.80 -12.55 16.64
C SER A 25 7.82 -11.41 15.64
N ARG A 26 8.99 -10.90 15.24
CA ARG A 26 9.12 -9.87 14.20
C ARG A 26 8.44 -10.29 12.91
N LEU A 27 8.75 -11.48 12.40
CA LEU A 27 8.17 -11.99 11.16
C LEU A 27 6.65 -12.09 11.24
N SER A 28 6.13 -12.67 12.34
CA SER A 28 4.71 -12.87 12.50
C SER A 28 3.94 -11.54 12.64
N TYR A 29 4.41 -10.65 13.51
CA TYR A 29 3.75 -9.35 13.69
C TYR A 29 3.86 -8.45 12.46
N GLN A 30 4.98 -8.49 11.74
CA GLN A 30 5.17 -7.69 10.53
C GLN A 30 4.28 -8.17 9.37
N LEU A 31 4.11 -9.48 9.21
CA LEU A 31 3.42 -10.04 8.05
C LEU A 31 1.98 -10.46 8.34
N TRP A 32 1.64 -10.78 9.59
CA TRP A 32 0.32 -11.27 9.97
C TRP A 32 -0.36 -10.47 11.08
N GLN A 33 0.37 -9.54 11.73
CA GLN A 33 -0.10 -8.74 12.87
C GLN A 33 -0.63 -9.60 14.05
N THR A 34 -0.09 -10.81 14.20
CA THR A 34 -0.48 -11.75 15.25
C THR A 34 0.73 -12.49 15.81
N ALA A 35 0.51 -13.29 16.86
CA ALA A 35 1.54 -14.12 17.44
C ALA A 35 2.08 -15.17 16.45
N PRO A 36 3.37 -15.60 16.61
CA PRO A 36 3.94 -16.67 15.81
C PRO A 36 3.13 -17.97 15.91
N ASP A 37 3.04 -18.69 14.80
CA ASP A 37 2.49 -20.02 14.76
C ASP A 37 3.51 -21.09 15.18
N ASP A 38 3.05 -22.33 15.36
CA ASP A 38 3.88 -23.46 15.80
C ASP A 38 5.07 -23.70 14.88
N ALA A 39 4.95 -23.45 13.57
CA ALA A 39 6.05 -23.64 12.63
C ALA A 39 7.17 -22.61 12.86
N LEU A 40 6.83 -21.35 13.09
CA LEU A 40 7.80 -20.31 13.46
C LEU A 40 8.41 -20.58 14.84
N LEU A 41 7.60 -21.00 15.82
CA LEU A 41 8.08 -21.31 17.15
C LEU A 41 9.02 -22.53 17.15
N SER A 42 8.74 -23.55 16.33
CA SER A 42 9.61 -24.72 16.19
C SER A 42 10.95 -24.35 15.56
N ALA A 43 10.94 -23.54 14.49
CA ALA A 43 12.19 -23.05 13.86
C ALA A 43 12.97 -22.10 14.78
N ALA A 44 12.31 -21.41 15.70
CA ALA A 44 12.97 -20.61 16.72
C ALA A 44 13.59 -21.51 17.81
N ALA A 45 12.88 -22.56 18.24
CA ALA A 45 13.31 -23.46 19.29
C ALA A 45 14.57 -24.26 18.91
N ASP A 46 14.68 -24.72 17.68
CA ASP A 46 15.85 -25.45 17.15
C ASP A 46 16.96 -24.53 16.64
N GLY A 47 16.73 -23.18 16.62
CA GLY A 47 17.69 -22.17 16.18
C GLY A 47 17.79 -22.01 14.66
N SER A 48 17.11 -22.86 13.87
CA SER A 48 17.23 -22.85 12.40
C SER A 48 16.67 -21.58 11.75
N LEU A 49 15.84 -20.80 12.46
CA LEU A 49 15.30 -19.54 11.96
C LEU A 49 16.39 -18.48 11.67
N ARG A 50 17.60 -18.62 12.24
CA ARG A 50 18.75 -17.77 11.91
C ARG A 50 19.43 -18.15 10.60
N ASP A 51 19.18 -19.35 10.06
CA ASP A 51 19.71 -19.76 8.77
C ASP A 51 18.97 -19.07 7.65
N ALA A 52 19.70 -18.47 6.70
CA ALA A 52 19.11 -17.71 5.59
C ALA A 52 18.10 -18.56 4.76
N THR A 53 18.36 -19.84 4.59
CA THR A 53 17.47 -20.76 3.86
C THR A 53 16.14 -20.93 4.59
N THR A 54 16.17 -21.24 5.89
CA THR A 54 14.97 -21.41 6.73
C THR A 54 14.23 -20.09 6.86
N TYR A 55 14.95 -18.98 7.11
CA TYR A 55 14.36 -17.65 7.17
C TYR A 55 13.56 -17.29 5.90
N ASN A 56 14.20 -17.43 4.74
CA ASN A 56 13.55 -17.13 3.46
C ASN A 56 12.36 -18.05 3.18
N ALA A 57 12.44 -19.32 3.54
CA ALA A 57 11.34 -20.26 3.42
C ALA A 57 10.15 -19.85 4.31
N GLN A 58 10.41 -19.42 5.57
CA GLN A 58 9.35 -18.92 6.45
C GLN A 58 8.76 -17.61 5.93
N VAL A 59 9.55 -16.66 5.45
CA VAL A 59 9.05 -15.43 4.84
C VAL A 59 8.14 -15.74 3.64
N ALA A 60 8.56 -16.63 2.74
CA ALA A 60 7.76 -17.03 1.59
C ALA A 60 6.44 -17.69 2.02
N ARG A 61 6.47 -18.56 3.05
CA ARG A 61 5.27 -19.19 3.61
C ARG A 61 4.31 -18.16 4.21
N LEU A 62 4.84 -17.23 5.01
CA LEU A 62 4.03 -16.19 5.65
C LEU A 62 3.37 -15.28 4.61
N LEU A 63 4.08 -14.89 3.55
CA LEU A 63 3.54 -14.07 2.47
C LEU A 63 2.49 -14.82 1.64
N ALA A 64 2.62 -16.14 1.48
CA ALA A 64 1.63 -16.95 0.78
C ALA A 64 0.33 -17.17 1.56
N ASP A 65 0.33 -16.92 2.87
CA ASP A 65 -0.85 -17.08 3.74
C ASP A 65 -1.81 -15.89 3.56
N PRO A 66 -3.13 -16.13 3.49
CA PRO A 66 -4.12 -15.05 3.38
C PRO A 66 -4.04 -13.96 4.46
N ARG A 67 -3.50 -14.28 5.63
CA ARG A 67 -3.28 -13.32 6.74
C ARG A 67 -2.30 -12.21 6.39
N ALA A 68 -1.41 -12.40 5.41
CA ALA A 68 -0.47 -11.38 4.99
C ALA A 68 -1.14 -10.22 4.24
N ARG A 69 -2.28 -10.46 3.58
CA ARG A 69 -2.94 -9.43 2.77
C ARG A 69 -3.38 -8.22 3.59
N PRO A 70 -4.17 -8.35 4.68
CA PRO A 70 -4.56 -7.20 5.51
C PRO A 70 -3.38 -6.40 6.05
N ALA A 71 -2.30 -7.08 6.47
CA ALA A 71 -1.12 -6.42 7.00
C ALA A 71 -0.39 -5.57 5.95
N LEU A 72 -0.31 -6.06 4.71
CA LEU A 72 0.27 -5.31 3.60
C LEU A 72 -0.65 -4.18 3.13
N ASP A 73 -1.96 -4.38 3.11
CA ASP A 73 -2.94 -3.35 2.76
C ASP A 73 -2.86 -2.18 3.75
N GLU A 74 -2.76 -2.46 5.06
CA GLU A 74 -2.57 -1.44 6.09
C GLU A 74 -1.23 -0.71 5.93
N PHE A 75 -0.13 -1.44 5.71
CA PHE A 75 1.17 -0.83 5.43
C PHE A 75 1.10 0.13 4.24
N PHE A 76 0.47 -0.27 3.15
CA PHE A 76 0.32 0.58 1.98
C PHE A 76 -0.61 1.77 2.24
N ALA A 77 -1.71 1.58 2.99
CA ALA A 77 -2.61 2.67 3.38
C ALA A 77 -1.88 3.74 4.19
N ASP A 78 -1.06 3.33 5.14
CA ASP A 78 -0.23 4.23 5.95
C ASP A 78 0.85 4.92 5.12
N TRP A 79 1.54 4.17 4.28
CA TRP A 79 2.59 4.71 3.40
C TRP A 79 2.02 5.74 2.43
N MET A 80 0.85 5.46 1.84
CA MET A 80 0.18 6.36 0.90
C MET A 80 -0.59 7.49 1.58
N LYS A 81 -0.66 7.49 2.91
CA LYS A 81 -1.41 8.51 3.67
C LYS A 81 -2.86 8.63 3.21
N VAL A 82 -3.52 7.49 2.98
CA VAL A 82 -4.91 7.49 2.47
C VAL A 82 -5.88 8.20 3.40
N GLU A 83 -5.62 8.19 4.70
CA GLU A 83 -6.42 8.89 5.70
C GLU A 83 -6.26 10.42 5.63
N ASP A 84 -5.14 10.91 5.10
CA ASP A 84 -4.89 12.33 4.91
C ASP A 84 -5.68 12.92 3.73
N LEU A 85 -6.38 12.09 2.95
CA LEU A 85 -7.26 12.59 1.89
C LEU A 85 -8.43 13.37 2.51
N PRO A 86 -8.52 14.69 2.28
CA PRO A 86 -9.56 15.51 2.90
C PRO A 86 -10.96 15.13 2.39
N ALA A 87 -11.97 15.58 3.12
CA ALA A 87 -13.34 15.54 2.63
C ALA A 87 -13.45 16.36 1.33
N LEU A 88 -13.89 15.73 0.24
CA LEU A 88 -13.92 16.36 -1.09
C LEU A 88 -15.09 17.33 -1.26
N ASP A 89 -16.09 17.26 -0.41
CA ASP A 89 -17.32 18.05 -0.44
C ASP A 89 -17.23 19.40 0.27
N ALA A 90 -16.11 19.70 0.91
CA ALA A 90 -15.93 20.91 1.73
C ALA A 90 -16.21 22.21 0.98
N LYS A 91 -16.06 22.25 -0.35
CA LYS A 91 -16.34 23.41 -1.20
C LYS A 91 -17.67 23.33 -1.93
N ASN A 92 -18.51 22.33 -1.70
CA ASN A 92 -19.75 22.13 -2.42
C ASN A 92 -20.81 23.23 -2.13
N ALA A 93 -20.65 24.02 -1.09
CA ALA A 93 -21.49 25.18 -0.83
C ALA A 93 -21.10 26.44 -1.65
N ASP A 94 -19.85 26.52 -2.11
CA ASP A 94 -19.34 27.67 -2.88
C ASP A 94 -19.94 27.74 -4.29
N ALA A 95 -20.49 28.90 -4.66
CA ALA A 95 -21.16 29.08 -5.95
C ALA A 95 -20.18 29.03 -7.13
N THR A 96 -18.96 29.56 -6.95
CA THR A 96 -17.92 29.55 -7.98
C THR A 96 -17.46 28.12 -8.24
N PHE A 97 -17.27 27.35 -7.17
CA PHE A 97 -16.88 25.94 -7.26
C PHE A 97 -17.98 25.12 -7.95
N LYS A 98 -19.26 25.33 -7.63
CA LYS A 98 -20.39 24.66 -8.32
C LYS A 98 -20.39 24.93 -9.80
N THR A 99 -20.17 26.19 -10.20
CA THR A 99 -20.10 26.57 -11.60
C THR A 99 -18.93 25.88 -12.30
N PHE A 100 -17.77 25.86 -11.67
CA PHE A 100 -16.57 25.20 -12.19
C PHE A 100 -16.76 23.68 -12.31
N ALA A 101 -17.37 23.04 -11.33
CA ALA A 101 -17.62 21.59 -11.30
C ALA A 101 -18.72 21.14 -12.28
N GLY A 102 -19.48 22.08 -12.87
CA GLY A 102 -20.49 21.75 -13.89
C GLY A 102 -21.61 20.83 -13.41
N GLY A 103 -21.90 20.80 -12.10
CA GLY A 103 -22.90 19.93 -11.48
C GLY A 103 -22.39 18.55 -11.04
N ASP A 104 -21.18 18.17 -11.41
CA ASP A 104 -20.56 16.91 -10.98
C ASP A 104 -19.75 17.15 -9.67
N LEU A 105 -20.46 17.43 -8.59
CA LEU A 105 -19.85 17.78 -7.32
C LEU A 105 -19.20 16.55 -6.65
N PRO A 106 -17.97 16.69 -6.16
CA PRO A 106 -17.31 15.60 -5.45
C PRO A 106 -17.99 15.29 -4.11
N ASP A 107 -17.96 14.04 -3.72
CA ASP A 107 -18.58 13.51 -2.51
C ASP A 107 -17.73 12.42 -1.83
N ALA A 108 -18.24 11.87 -0.75
CA ALA A 108 -17.59 10.78 -0.02
C ALA A 108 -17.41 9.51 -0.89
N LYS A 109 -18.29 9.27 -1.87
CA LYS A 109 -18.16 8.11 -2.77
C LYS A 109 -16.99 8.28 -3.72
N LEU A 110 -16.79 9.49 -4.25
CA LEU A 110 -15.62 9.78 -5.09
C LEU A 110 -14.33 9.69 -4.26
N ARG A 111 -14.35 10.16 -2.99
CA ARG A 111 -13.22 9.98 -2.08
C ARG A 111 -12.86 8.51 -1.91
N GLN A 112 -13.84 7.67 -1.63
CA GLN A 112 -13.63 6.23 -1.49
C GLN A 112 -13.11 5.60 -2.79
N ALA A 113 -13.67 5.99 -3.93
CA ALA A 113 -13.20 5.51 -5.23
C ALA A 113 -11.73 5.83 -5.52
N MET A 114 -11.23 6.99 -5.09
CA MET A 114 -9.81 7.35 -5.19
C MET A 114 -8.92 6.45 -4.31
N ILE A 115 -9.40 6.08 -3.13
CA ILE A 115 -8.72 5.13 -2.23
C ILE A 115 -8.71 3.74 -2.88
N ASP A 116 -9.87 3.28 -3.35
CA ASP A 116 -10.02 1.96 -3.97
C ASP A 116 -9.17 1.80 -5.25
N ASP A 117 -8.95 2.87 -6.02
CA ASP A 117 -8.06 2.86 -7.19
C ASP A 117 -6.60 2.56 -6.80
N ILE A 118 -6.11 3.18 -5.73
CA ILE A 118 -4.75 2.93 -5.22
C ILE A 118 -4.64 1.53 -4.61
N VAL A 119 -5.59 1.15 -3.76
CA VAL A 119 -5.60 -0.19 -3.14
C VAL A 119 -5.69 -1.26 -4.22
N GLY A 120 -6.54 -1.08 -5.24
CA GLY A 120 -6.65 -2.00 -6.37
C GLY A 120 -5.36 -2.12 -7.18
N MET A 121 -4.61 -1.03 -7.35
CA MET A 121 -3.31 -1.04 -8.02
C MET A 121 -2.26 -1.82 -7.21
N LEU A 122 -2.19 -1.58 -5.90
CA LEU A 122 -1.28 -2.26 -4.99
C LEU A 122 -1.59 -3.76 -4.93
N ASP A 123 -2.86 -4.10 -4.78
CA ASP A 123 -3.36 -5.47 -4.76
C ASP A 123 -3.01 -6.22 -6.07
N TYR A 124 -3.19 -5.57 -7.20
CA TYR A 124 -2.86 -6.14 -8.51
C TYR A 124 -1.38 -6.47 -8.63
N TYR A 125 -0.49 -5.52 -8.29
CA TYR A 125 0.95 -5.71 -8.42
C TYR A 125 1.58 -6.52 -7.28
N THR A 126 0.87 -6.74 -6.19
CA THR A 126 1.33 -7.60 -5.10
C THR A 126 0.89 -9.06 -5.30
N TRP A 127 -0.37 -9.28 -5.71
CA TRP A 127 -1.00 -10.60 -5.66
C TRP A 127 -1.43 -11.17 -7.02
N THR A 128 -1.88 -10.32 -7.94
CA THR A 128 -2.45 -10.79 -9.22
C THR A 128 -1.39 -10.88 -10.32
N SER A 129 -0.56 -9.87 -10.45
CA SER A 129 0.55 -9.79 -11.40
C SER A 129 1.78 -9.23 -10.68
N PRO A 130 2.41 -10.03 -9.78
CA PRO A 130 3.48 -9.56 -8.91
C PRO A 130 4.59 -8.86 -9.69
N ALA A 131 4.93 -7.64 -9.27
CA ALA A 131 5.93 -6.84 -9.92
C ALA A 131 6.65 -5.91 -8.91
N GLY A 132 7.83 -5.44 -9.29
CA GLY A 132 8.61 -4.55 -8.43
C GLY A 132 8.04 -3.13 -8.31
N ILE A 133 8.60 -2.35 -7.41
CA ILE A 133 8.20 -0.95 -7.13
C ILE A 133 8.23 -0.06 -8.39
N SER A 134 9.12 -0.35 -9.34
CA SER A 134 9.18 0.37 -10.62
C SER A 134 7.87 0.27 -11.39
N SER A 135 7.19 -0.87 -11.35
CA SER A 135 5.89 -1.06 -12.00
C SER A 135 4.80 -0.21 -11.34
N LEU A 136 4.84 -0.02 -10.02
CA LEU A 136 3.94 0.91 -9.33
C LEU A 136 4.17 2.36 -9.76
N LEU A 137 5.42 2.75 -9.98
CA LEU A 137 5.78 4.13 -10.33
C LEU A 137 5.58 4.47 -11.81
N THR A 138 5.50 3.46 -12.69
CA THR A 138 5.42 3.66 -14.13
C THR A 138 4.17 3.08 -14.79
N SER A 139 3.30 2.41 -14.01
CA SER A 139 2.09 1.75 -14.54
C SER A 139 1.18 2.72 -15.30
N ASP A 140 0.77 2.33 -16.48
CA ASP A 140 -0.24 2.99 -17.30
C ASP A 140 -1.62 2.31 -17.21
N LEU A 141 -1.84 1.44 -16.24
CA LEU A 141 -3.11 0.75 -16.00
C LEU A 141 -3.99 1.55 -15.04
N SER A 142 -5.30 1.59 -15.28
CA SER A 142 -6.30 2.18 -14.39
C SER A 142 -7.01 1.13 -13.56
N PHE A 143 -7.12 1.37 -12.27
CA PHE A 143 -7.84 0.50 -11.33
C PHE A 143 -9.15 1.13 -10.86
N ALA A 144 -9.56 2.26 -11.49
CA ALA A 144 -10.79 2.96 -11.18
C ALA A 144 -12.03 2.12 -11.49
N ARG A 145 -12.77 1.75 -10.45
CA ARG A 145 -14.05 1.01 -10.57
C ARG A 145 -15.26 1.95 -10.57
N ASP A 146 -15.12 3.15 -10.01
CA ASP A 146 -16.15 4.19 -10.07
C ASP A 146 -16.17 4.88 -11.45
N ALA A 147 -17.35 5.04 -12.04
CA ALA A 147 -17.49 5.61 -13.37
C ALA A 147 -17.04 7.06 -13.47
N ARG A 148 -17.19 7.87 -12.40
CA ARG A 148 -16.74 9.28 -12.36
C ARG A 148 -15.23 9.37 -12.36
N LEU A 149 -14.57 8.52 -11.53
CA LEU A 149 -13.12 8.47 -11.47
C LEU A 149 -12.54 7.95 -12.80
N ALA A 150 -13.14 6.91 -13.38
CA ALA A 150 -12.73 6.37 -14.68
C ALA A 150 -12.88 7.43 -15.80
N LYS A 151 -13.98 8.20 -15.80
CA LYS A 151 -14.20 9.33 -16.70
C LYS A 151 -13.12 10.41 -16.52
N LEU A 152 -12.74 10.73 -15.27
CA LEU A 152 -11.64 11.66 -14.97
C LEU A 152 -10.30 11.19 -15.55
N TYR A 153 -10.09 9.89 -15.61
CA TYR A 153 -8.89 9.27 -16.20
C TYR A 153 -8.99 9.05 -17.70
N GLY A 154 -10.15 9.29 -18.31
CA GLY A 154 -10.37 9.10 -19.76
C GLY A 154 -10.47 7.63 -20.18
N VAL A 155 -10.91 6.75 -19.27
CA VAL A 155 -11.03 5.30 -19.50
C VAL A 155 -12.40 4.78 -19.09
N SER A 156 -12.70 3.52 -19.44
CA SER A 156 -13.84 2.80 -18.88
C SER A 156 -13.57 2.35 -17.44
N ALA A 157 -14.63 2.24 -16.62
CA ALA A 157 -14.50 1.69 -15.29
C ALA A 157 -14.07 0.21 -15.35
N TRP A 158 -13.10 -0.14 -14.51
CA TRP A 158 -12.65 -1.53 -14.41
C TRP A 158 -13.62 -2.37 -13.58
N SER A 159 -13.95 -3.56 -14.04
CA SER A 159 -14.85 -4.47 -13.32
C SER A 159 -14.25 -5.07 -12.04
N GLY A 160 -12.93 -4.95 -11.85
CA GLY A 160 -12.18 -5.62 -10.77
C GLY A 160 -11.68 -7.00 -11.16
N THR A 161 -11.98 -7.47 -12.37
CA THR A 161 -11.53 -8.76 -12.92
C THR A 161 -11.01 -8.57 -14.34
N GLY A 162 -10.14 -9.48 -14.77
CA GLY A 162 -9.48 -9.36 -16.07
C GLY A 162 -8.42 -8.25 -16.10
N ALA A 163 -7.97 -7.91 -17.30
CA ALA A 163 -6.96 -6.86 -17.48
C ALA A 163 -7.55 -5.48 -17.18
N PRO A 164 -6.88 -4.67 -16.32
CA PRO A 164 -7.31 -3.28 -16.11
C PRO A 164 -7.17 -2.45 -17.39
N PRO A 165 -8.04 -1.44 -17.62
CA PRO A 165 -7.92 -0.55 -18.78
C PRO A 165 -6.60 0.22 -18.79
N MET A 166 -6.06 0.45 -19.99
CA MET A 166 -4.88 1.31 -20.17
C MET A 166 -5.28 2.79 -20.13
N LEU A 167 -4.49 3.58 -19.40
CA LEU A 167 -4.60 5.05 -19.42
C LEU A 167 -4.14 5.60 -20.77
N PRO A 168 -4.65 6.78 -21.18
CA PRO A 168 -4.16 7.44 -22.37
C PRO A 168 -2.65 7.68 -22.31
N ALA A 169 -1.96 7.43 -23.42
CA ALA A 169 -0.51 7.50 -23.51
C ALA A 169 0.05 8.85 -23.01
N GLY A 170 1.08 8.80 -22.18
CA GLY A 170 1.73 9.97 -21.60
C GLY A 170 0.92 10.69 -20.52
N GLN A 171 -0.23 10.15 -20.12
CA GLN A 171 -1.05 10.69 -19.04
C GLN A 171 -1.00 9.81 -17.80
N ARG A 172 -0.87 10.43 -16.64
CA ARG A 172 -1.00 9.78 -15.32
C ARG A 172 -0.17 8.50 -15.15
N PRO A 173 1.13 8.45 -15.50
CA PRO A 173 1.94 7.26 -15.27
C PRO A 173 2.11 7.02 -13.76
N GLY A 174 1.89 5.76 -13.35
CA GLY A 174 2.19 5.29 -12.02
C GLY A 174 1.36 5.88 -10.89
N LEU A 175 1.78 5.53 -9.69
CA LEU A 175 1.13 5.82 -8.42
C LEU A 175 1.03 7.33 -8.13
N LEU A 176 2.14 8.05 -8.36
CA LEU A 176 2.28 9.47 -7.96
C LEU A 176 1.37 10.43 -8.73
N THR A 177 0.78 10.00 -9.84
CA THR A 177 -0.13 10.83 -10.65
C THR A 177 -1.60 10.45 -10.45
N ARG A 178 -1.90 9.54 -9.54
CA ARG A 178 -3.27 9.15 -9.21
C ARG A 178 -4.00 10.25 -8.45
N ALA A 179 -5.32 10.28 -8.60
CA ALA A 179 -6.15 11.32 -8.02
C ALA A 179 -6.00 11.41 -6.50
N LEU A 180 -5.93 10.28 -5.79
CA LEU A 180 -5.68 10.25 -4.35
C LEU A 180 -4.37 10.97 -4.01
N PHE A 181 -3.25 10.51 -4.60
CA PHE A 181 -1.93 11.05 -4.29
C PHE A 181 -1.85 12.56 -4.56
N LEU A 182 -2.42 13.03 -5.65
CA LEU A 182 -2.45 14.45 -6.01
C LEU A 182 -3.36 15.28 -5.08
N SER A 183 -4.33 14.66 -4.43
CA SER A 183 -5.32 15.33 -3.57
C SER A 183 -4.99 15.26 -2.09
N THR A 184 -4.09 14.36 -1.64
CA THR A 184 -3.65 14.29 -0.24
C THR A 184 -2.78 15.50 0.11
N GLY A 185 -2.89 15.98 1.34
CA GLY A 185 -1.95 16.88 1.96
C GLY A 185 -2.31 18.35 1.98
N THR A 186 -3.08 18.95 1.06
CA THR A 186 -3.63 20.32 1.22
C THR A 186 -4.61 20.73 0.11
N ALA A 187 -5.48 21.70 0.42
CA ALA A 187 -6.37 22.34 -0.55
C ALA A 187 -5.63 23.12 -1.66
N ASN A 188 -4.35 23.46 -1.46
CA ASN A 188 -3.52 24.24 -2.36
C ASN A 188 -2.25 23.49 -2.77
N THR A 189 -2.32 22.20 -2.94
CA THR A 189 -1.15 21.38 -3.22
C THR A 189 -0.54 21.75 -4.57
N ARG A 190 0.67 22.19 -4.54
CA ARG A 190 1.53 22.20 -5.73
C ARG A 190 2.11 20.79 -5.87
N PRO A 191 1.94 20.12 -7.01
CA PRO A 191 2.45 18.76 -7.22
C PRO A 191 3.94 18.59 -6.88
N ILE A 192 4.72 19.65 -7.08
CA ILE A 192 6.16 19.70 -6.80
C ILE A 192 6.48 19.54 -5.29
N MET A 193 5.61 20.03 -4.40
CA MET A 193 5.81 19.94 -2.95
C MET A 193 5.58 18.54 -2.38
N LYS A 194 5.02 17.62 -3.16
CA LYS A 194 4.80 16.22 -2.77
C LYS A 194 5.90 15.28 -3.24
N GLY A 195 6.75 15.70 -4.15
CA GLY A 195 7.87 14.91 -4.65
C GLY A 195 9.17 15.15 -3.88
N VAL A 196 9.14 15.98 -2.84
CA VAL A 196 10.22 16.25 -1.90
C VAL A 196 9.85 15.65 -0.55
#